data_b77c22cfe3012c8ab606afd4d51950be
#
_entry.id   b77c22cfe3012c8ab606afd4d51950be
#
_cell.length_a   1.000
_cell.length_b   1.000
_cell.length_c   1.000
_cell.angle_alpha   90.00
_cell.angle_beta   90.00
_cell.angle_gamma   90.00
#
_symmetry.space_group_name_H-M   'P 1'
#
loop_
_entity.id
_entity.type
_entity.pdbx_description
1 polymer ?
#
loop_
_entity_poly.entity_id
_entity_poly.type
_entity_poly.pdbx_seq_one_letter_code
_entity_poly.pdbx_strand_id
1 'polypeptide(L)'
;MHDIRLMMARQFAYIKCHTIVSSIANKKHMEQIFSTHRPDYVFHAAAYKHVPMMEDNPAIAVQNNIYGTRVMADLAVKYGTKKFVMISTDKAVNPTNVMGCSKRICEIYCQSLNKAIREGKVKGVTQFVTTRFGNVLGSNGSVIPIFKDQIKKGGPITVTHPEIIRFFMLIPEACKLVLEAGTMGKGGEIFVFDMGAPVKIVDLAKRMIKLSGAQGIEIKFTGLREGEKLYEEVLNDEEQTKPTHHPKIMIASVREYDYDEVLANELRLHELSTSFNDMAIVKLMKEIVPEYKSKCSKYEVLD
;
A
#
# COMPACT_ATOMS: atom_id res chain seq x y z
N MET A 1 -3.84 -17.01 -2.58
CA MET A 1 -5.14 -17.29 -3.27
C MET A 1 -5.64 -18.72 -3.03
N HIS A 2 -4.80 -19.75 -3.16
CA HIS A 2 -5.24 -21.15 -2.93
C HIS A 2 -5.87 -21.35 -1.55
N ASP A 3 -5.22 -20.90 -0.48
CA ASP A 3 -5.71 -21.04 0.90
C ASP A 3 -7.04 -20.31 1.13
N ILE A 4 -7.19 -19.10 0.53
CA ILE A 4 -8.44 -18.35 0.59
C ILE A 4 -9.56 -19.11 -0.11
N ARG A 5 -9.30 -19.70 -1.28
CA ARG A 5 -10.27 -20.54 -1.99
C ARG A 5 -10.70 -21.73 -1.16
N LEU A 6 -9.76 -22.43 -0.52
CA LEU A 6 -10.06 -23.57 0.36
C LEU A 6 -10.88 -23.14 1.59
N MET A 7 -10.54 -22.02 2.21
CA MET A 7 -11.29 -21.45 3.33
C MET A 7 -12.71 -21.11 2.91
N MET A 8 -12.90 -20.42 1.78
CA MET A 8 -14.23 -20.07 1.26
C MET A 8 -15.07 -21.31 0.98
N ALA A 9 -14.50 -22.34 0.35
CA ALA A 9 -15.21 -23.59 0.07
C ALA A 9 -15.63 -24.35 1.33
N ARG A 10 -14.84 -24.28 2.42
CA ARG A 10 -15.11 -25.01 3.67
C ARG A 10 -16.03 -24.25 4.62
N GLN A 11 -15.82 -22.94 4.78
CA GLN A 11 -16.51 -22.14 5.79
C GLN A 11 -17.68 -21.32 5.25
N PHE A 12 -17.67 -21.01 3.94
CA PHE A 12 -18.60 -20.10 3.30
C PHE A 12 -19.14 -20.68 1.99
N ALA A 13 -19.44 -22.00 1.96
CA ALA A 13 -19.90 -22.71 0.76
C ALA A 13 -21.19 -22.13 0.16
N TYR A 14 -21.97 -21.40 0.94
CA TYR A 14 -23.20 -20.71 0.50
C TYR A 14 -22.92 -19.41 -0.28
N ILE A 15 -21.66 -18.90 -0.25
CA ILE A 15 -21.26 -17.70 -1.00
C ILE A 15 -20.68 -18.12 -2.35
N LYS A 16 -21.24 -17.60 -3.44
CA LYS A 16 -20.67 -17.78 -4.77
C LYS A 16 -19.35 -17.03 -4.88
N CYS A 17 -18.25 -17.76 -4.91
CA CYS A 17 -16.89 -17.21 -4.97
C CYS A 17 -16.18 -17.62 -6.27
N HIS A 18 -15.65 -16.65 -7.01
CA HIS A 18 -14.83 -16.86 -8.21
C HIS A 18 -13.38 -16.50 -7.92
N THR A 19 -12.46 -17.44 -8.12
CA THR A 19 -11.03 -17.20 -7.99
C THR A 19 -10.39 -17.07 -9.36
N ILE A 20 -9.92 -15.88 -9.71
CA ILE A 20 -9.33 -15.57 -11.01
C ILE A 20 -7.86 -15.20 -10.81
N VAL A 21 -6.94 -15.88 -11.51
CA VAL A 21 -5.51 -15.58 -11.49
C VAL A 21 -5.18 -14.68 -12.67
N SER A 22 -4.75 -13.45 -12.38
CA SER A 22 -4.35 -12.48 -13.38
C SER A 22 -3.45 -11.40 -12.78
N SER A 23 -2.76 -10.65 -13.64
CA SER A 23 -2.12 -9.39 -13.28
C SER A 23 -3.10 -8.25 -13.47
N ILE A 24 -3.15 -7.32 -12.50
CA ILE A 24 -3.94 -6.08 -12.61
C ILE A 24 -3.43 -5.15 -13.73
N ALA A 25 -2.18 -5.30 -14.16
CA ALA A 25 -1.60 -4.60 -15.31
C ALA A 25 -2.05 -5.18 -16.66
N ASN A 26 -2.67 -6.37 -16.68
CA ASN A 26 -3.26 -6.92 -17.89
C ASN A 26 -4.64 -6.31 -18.15
N LYS A 27 -4.64 -5.12 -18.77
CA LYS A 27 -5.86 -4.35 -19.02
C LYS A 27 -6.95 -5.17 -19.74
N LYS A 28 -6.59 -5.94 -20.77
CA LYS A 28 -7.54 -6.75 -21.54
C LYS A 28 -8.25 -7.80 -20.69
N HIS A 29 -7.50 -8.51 -19.85
CA HIS A 29 -8.09 -9.53 -18.97
C HIS A 29 -8.88 -8.90 -17.83
N MET A 30 -8.39 -7.80 -17.23
CA MET A 30 -9.16 -7.06 -16.22
C MET A 30 -10.47 -6.52 -16.80
N GLU A 31 -10.46 -6.00 -18.01
CA GLU A 31 -11.67 -5.54 -18.69
C GLU A 31 -12.69 -6.66 -18.90
N GLN A 32 -12.24 -7.85 -19.30
CA GLN A 32 -13.11 -9.03 -19.40
C GLN A 32 -13.75 -9.37 -18.04
N ILE A 33 -12.99 -9.31 -16.94
CA ILE A 33 -13.48 -9.57 -15.60
C ILE A 33 -14.54 -8.54 -15.21
N PHE A 34 -14.26 -7.24 -15.38
CA PHE A 34 -15.21 -6.17 -15.05
C PHE A 34 -16.49 -6.23 -15.89
N SER A 35 -16.37 -6.51 -17.19
CA SER A 35 -17.53 -6.63 -18.09
C SER A 35 -18.44 -7.81 -17.71
N THR A 36 -17.83 -8.93 -17.28
CA THR A 36 -18.55 -10.16 -16.90
C THR A 36 -19.20 -10.03 -15.53
N HIS A 37 -18.48 -9.50 -14.54
CA HIS A 37 -18.92 -9.55 -13.14
C HIS A 37 -19.54 -8.23 -12.64
N ARG A 38 -19.24 -7.10 -13.27
CA ARG A 38 -19.73 -5.74 -12.92
C ARG A 38 -19.79 -5.50 -11.41
N PRO A 39 -18.63 -5.52 -10.73
CA PRO A 39 -18.59 -5.44 -9.27
C PRO A 39 -19.16 -4.11 -8.77
N ASP A 40 -20.04 -4.15 -7.77
CA ASP A 40 -20.51 -2.95 -7.07
C ASP A 40 -19.42 -2.31 -6.21
N TYR A 41 -18.53 -3.15 -5.62
CA TYR A 41 -17.45 -2.75 -4.74
C TYR A 41 -16.14 -3.39 -5.18
N VAL A 42 -15.07 -2.60 -5.18
CA VAL A 42 -13.70 -3.07 -5.43
C VAL A 42 -12.85 -2.73 -4.21
N PHE A 43 -12.24 -3.75 -3.59
CA PHE A 43 -11.19 -3.58 -2.59
C PHE A 43 -9.84 -3.87 -3.23
N HIS A 44 -9.10 -2.80 -3.53
CA HIS A 44 -7.86 -2.87 -4.28
C HIS A 44 -6.65 -2.92 -3.35
N ALA A 45 -6.19 -4.14 -3.07
CA ALA A 45 -5.01 -4.41 -2.26
C ALA A 45 -3.80 -4.96 -3.06
N ALA A 46 -3.93 -5.02 -4.38
CA ALA A 46 -2.88 -5.54 -5.24
C ALA A 46 -1.74 -4.54 -5.41
N ALA A 47 -0.56 -4.89 -4.90
CA ALA A 47 0.68 -4.14 -5.08
C ALA A 47 1.89 -5.03 -4.75
N TYR A 48 3.05 -4.72 -5.30
CA TYR A 48 4.32 -5.17 -4.78
C TYR A 48 4.72 -4.28 -3.61
N LYS A 49 4.89 -4.87 -2.43
CA LYS A 49 5.02 -4.14 -1.16
C LYS A 49 6.42 -4.16 -0.54
N HIS A 50 7.31 -5.04 -1.02
CA HIS A 50 8.64 -5.21 -0.42
C HIS A 50 9.56 -4.08 -0.85
N VAL A 51 9.92 -3.21 0.10
CA VAL A 51 10.71 -2.00 -0.15
C VAL A 51 12.01 -2.30 -0.88
N PRO A 52 12.93 -3.19 -0.40
CA PRO A 52 14.18 -3.42 -1.12
C PRO A 52 13.98 -3.94 -2.54
N MET A 53 13.00 -4.82 -2.76
CA MET A 53 12.73 -5.34 -4.10
C MET A 53 12.23 -4.27 -5.06
N MET A 54 11.49 -3.27 -4.56
CA MET A 54 11.01 -2.17 -5.41
C MET A 54 12.10 -1.12 -5.63
N GLU A 55 13.03 -0.92 -4.70
CA GLU A 55 14.23 -0.13 -4.93
C GLU A 55 15.09 -0.70 -6.06
N ASP A 56 15.22 -2.01 -6.12
CA ASP A 56 15.94 -2.69 -7.20
C ASP A 56 15.17 -2.74 -8.53
N ASN A 57 13.84 -2.53 -8.51
CA ASN A 57 12.96 -2.70 -9.67
C ASN A 57 11.93 -1.58 -9.82
N PRO A 58 12.32 -0.31 -9.99
CA PRO A 58 11.38 0.81 -10.11
C PRO A 58 10.41 0.67 -11.29
N ALA A 59 10.88 0.17 -12.43
CA ALA A 59 10.03 -0.07 -13.60
C ALA A 59 8.86 -1.00 -13.26
N ILE A 60 9.11 -2.06 -12.52
CA ILE A 60 8.09 -3.03 -12.11
C ILE A 60 7.13 -2.43 -11.07
N ALA A 61 7.64 -1.59 -10.16
CA ALA A 61 6.79 -0.84 -9.25
C ALA A 61 5.82 0.08 -10.01
N VAL A 62 6.28 0.79 -11.04
CA VAL A 62 5.44 1.63 -11.90
C VAL A 62 4.41 0.78 -12.65
N GLN A 63 4.84 -0.27 -13.35
CA GLN A 63 3.96 -1.09 -14.19
C GLN A 63 2.88 -1.81 -13.36
N ASN A 64 3.23 -2.35 -12.21
CA ASN A 64 2.26 -3.08 -11.38
C ASN A 64 1.48 -2.16 -10.44
N ASN A 65 2.18 -1.36 -9.61
CA ASN A 65 1.48 -0.59 -8.58
C ASN A 65 0.74 0.60 -9.17
N ILE A 66 1.39 1.40 -10.03
CA ILE A 66 0.80 2.65 -10.56
C ILE A 66 -0.12 2.35 -11.74
N TYR A 67 0.42 1.83 -12.84
CA TYR A 67 -0.38 1.52 -14.02
C TYR A 67 -1.49 0.49 -13.73
N GLY A 68 -1.18 -0.56 -12.96
CA GLY A 68 -2.18 -1.54 -12.56
C GLY A 68 -3.31 -0.92 -11.74
N THR A 69 -3.03 0.03 -10.83
CA THR A 69 -4.06 0.76 -10.09
C THR A 69 -4.91 1.61 -11.02
N ARG A 70 -4.29 2.34 -11.97
CA ARG A 70 -5.04 3.09 -13.00
C ARG A 70 -5.98 2.19 -13.79
N VAL A 71 -5.49 1.05 -14.29
CA VAL A 71 -6.33 0.08 -15.03
C VAL A 71 -7.55 -0.31 -14.22
N MET A 72 -7.37 -0.66 -12.94
CA MET A 72 -8.46 -1.06 -12.06
C MET A 72 -9.45 0.09 -11.80
N ALA A 73 -8.93 1.30 -11.57
CA ALA A 73 -9.74 2.48 -11.31
C ALA A 73 -10.56 2.91 -12.54
N ASP A 74 -9.93 2.96 -13.72
CA ASP A 74 -10.60 3.31 -14.98
C ASP A 74 -11.70 2.30 -15.33
N LEU A 75 -11.44 1.01 -15.13
CA LEU A 75 -12.44 -0.05 -15.35
C LEU A 75 -13.58 0.02 -14.33
N ALA A 76 -13.29 0.37 -13.08
CA ALA A 76 -14.33 0.60 -12.08
C ALA A 76 -15.28 1.71 -12.52
N VAL A 77 -14.76 2.84 -13.02
CA VAL A 77 -15.58 3.93 -13.57
C VAL A 77 -16.35 3.46 -14.80
N LYS A 78 -15.66 2.84 -15.77
CA LYS A 78 -16.26 2.38 -17.03
C LYS A 78 -17.44 1.43 -16.81
N TYR A 79 -17.34 0.52 -15.84
CA TYR A 79 -18.35 -0.50 -15.57
C TYR A 79 -19.30 -0.17 -14.43
N GLY A 80 -19.27 1.07 -13.91
CA GLY A 80 -20.25 1.59 -12.97
C GLY A 80 -20.11 1.03 -11.54
N THR A 81 -18.90 0.65 -11.14
CA THR A 81 -18.59 0.30 -9.74
C THR A 81 -19.00 1.45 -8.82
N LYS A 82 -19.77 1.17 -7.80
CA LYS A 82 -20.25 2.19 -6.84
C LYS A 82 -19.11 2.72 -5.97
N LYS A 83 -18.26 1.81 -5.49
CA LYS A 83 -17.16 2.18 -4.58
C LYS A 83 -15.87 1.42 -4.87
N PHE A 84 -14.78 2.18 -4.90
CA PHE A 84 -13.43 1.67 -5.05
C PHE A 84 -12.63 2.02 -3.79
N VAL A 85 -12.26 1.01 -3.00
CA VAL A 85 -11.48 1.16 -1.77
C VAL A 85 -10.03 0.78 -2.04
N MET A 86 -9.15 1.79 -2.07
CA MET A 86 -7.72 1.60 -2.28
C MET A 86 -7.03 1.37 -0.95
N ILE A 87 -6.29 0.27 -0.85
CA ILE A 87 -5.42 0.02 0.30
C ILE A 87 -4.07 0.70 0.08
N SER A 88 -3.74 1.63 0.96
CA SER A 88 -2.46 2.33 0.99
C SER A 88 -1.68 2.00 2.28
N THR A 89 -0.66 2.78 2.57
CA THR A 89 0.31 2.50 3.63
C THR A 89 0.84 3.80 4.24
N ASP A 90 1.34 3.73 5.48
CA ASP A 90 2.15 4.76 6.13
C ASP A 90 3.37 5.21 5.29
N LYS A 91 3.93 4.31 4.47
CA LYS A 91 5.10 4.59 3.62
C LYS A 91 4.81 5.49 2.41
N ALA A 92 3.53 5.74 2.12
CA ALA A 92 3.11 6.74 1.13
C ALA A 92 3.24 8.18 1.65
N VAL A 93 3.45 8.36 2.96
CA VAL A 93 3.65 9.65 3.63
C VAL A 93 5.13 9.99 3.63
N ASN A 94 5.52 11.18 3.13
CA ASN A 94 6.91 11.58 3.00
C ASN A 94 7.78 10.41 2.53
N PRO A 95 7.51 9.83 1.33
CA PRO A 95 8.10 8.57 0.93
C PRO A 95 9.62 8.68 0.86
N THR A 96 10.30 7.63 1.34
CA THR A 96 11.77 7.53 1.29
C THR A 96 12.24 6.42 0.37
N ASN A 97 11.31 5.82 -0.37
CA ASN A 97 11.57 4.67 -1.22
C ASN A 97 10.56 4.60 -2.38
N VAL A 98 10.96 3.86 -3.42
CA VAL A 98 10.16 3.66 -4.65
C VAL A 98 8.77 3.07 -4.34
N MET A 99 8.69 2.09 -3.43
CA MET A 99 7.41 1.46 -3.08
C MET A 99 6.44 2.48 -2.46
N GLY A 100 6.89 3.24 -1.47
CA GLY A 100 6.10 4.30 -0.83
C GLY A 100 5.65 5.36 -1.83
N CYS A 101 6.58 5.85 -2.67
CA CYS A 101 6.29 6.81 -3.72
C CYS A 101 5.26 6.25 -4.73
N SER A 102 5.39 4.98 -5.15
CA SER A 102 4.42 4.34 -6.04
C SER A 102 3.00 4.33 -5.45
N LYS A 103 2.88 4.08 -4.14
CA LYS A 103 1.58 4.12 -3.44
C LYS A 103 1.04 5.54 -3.34
N ARG A 104 1.91 6.54 -3.11
CA ARG A 104 1.51 7.95 -3.10
C ARG A 104 0.95 8.39 -4.45
N ILE A 105 1.59 8.02 -5.56
CA ILE A 105 1.10 8.30 -6.92
C ILE A 105 -0.28 7.65 -7.15
N CYS A 106 -0.49 6.43 -6.66
CA CYS A 106 -1.81 5.78 -6.72
C CYS A 106 -2.88 6.54 -5.93
N GLU A 107 -2.56 7.08 -4.74
CA GLU A 107 -3.48 7.91 -3.96
C GLU A 107 -3.86 9.17 -4.73
N ILE A 108 -2.86 9.86 -5.30
CA ILE A 108 -3.04 11.07 -6.12
C ILE A 108 -3.96 10.78 -7.31
N TYR A 109 -3.74 9.64 -8.00
CA TYR A 109 -4.59 9.23 -9.12
C TYR A 109 -6.05 9.00 -8.69
N CYS A 110 -6.28 8.20 -7.66
CA CYS A 110 -7.63 7.91 -7.18
C CYS A 110 -8.37 9.16 -6.71
N GLN A 111 -7.69 10.07 -6.02
CA GLN A 111 -8.28 11.33 -5.56
C GLN A 111 -8.62 12.28 -6.71
N SER A 112 -7.70 12.48 -7.66
CA SER A 112 -7.91 13.36 -8.81
C SER A 112 -9.03 12.84 -9.72
N LEU A 113 -9.11 11.52 -9.95
CA LEU A 113 -10.19 10.88 -10.68
C LEU A 113 -11.54 11.04 -9.97
N ASN A 114 -11.59 10.86 -8.65
CA ASN A 114 -12.80 11.12 -7.87
C ASN A 114 -13.27 12.55 -7.97
N LYS A 115 -12.34 13.51 -7.91
CA LYS A 115 -12.63 14.93 -8.09
C LYS A 115 -13.18 15.21 -9.50
N ALA A 116 -12.55 14.68 -10.55
CA ALA A 116 -12.99 14.84 -11.94
C ALA A 116 -14.41 14.27 -12.16
N ILE A 117 -14.77 13.15 -11.50
CA ILE A 117 -16.14 12.61 -11.54
C ILE A 117 -17.11 13.56 -10.83
N ARG A 118 -16.77 14.04 -9.64
CA ARG A 118 -17.61 14.97 -8.87
C ARG A 118 -17.86 16.29 -9.61
N GLU A 119 -16.87 16.78 -10.35
CA GLU A 119 -16.95 18.00 -11.15
C GLU A 119 -17.58 17.78 -12.54
N GLY A 120 -17.92 16.54 -12.90
CA GLY A 120 -18.52 16.20 -14.19
C GLY A 120 -17.55 16.17 -15.38
N LYS A 121 -16.24 16.34 -15.15
CA LYS A 121 -15.20 16.21 -16.18
C LYS A 121 -15.09 14.75 -16.67
N VAL A 122 -15.23 13.79 -15.78
CA VAL A 122 -15.28 12.37 -16.09
C VAL A 122 -16.66 11.83 -15.77
N LYS A 123 -17.30 11.18 -16.74
CA LYS A 123 -18.62 10.57 -16.54
C LYS A 123 -18.48 9.29 -15.74
N GLY A 124 -19.10 9.22 -14.56
CA GLY A 124 -19.06 8.04 -13.70
C GLY A 124 -19.83 8.24 -12.41
N VAL A 125 -19.96 7.16 -11.64
CA VAL A 125 -20.65 7.13 -10.33
C VAL A 125 -19.74 6.64 -9.22
N THR A 126 -18.54 6.21 -9.55
CA THR A 126 -17.61 5.56 -8.64
C THR A 126 -17.09 6.55 -7.61
N GLN A 127 -17.21 6.17 -6.35
CA GLN A 127 -16.61 6.87 -5.22
C GLN A 127 -15.28 6.20 -4.86
N PHE A 128 -14.19 6.93 -4.91
CA PHE A 128 -12.86 6.45 -4.54
C PHE A 128 -12.56 6.79 -3.08
N VAL A 129 -12.18 5.78 -2.31
CA VAL A 129 -11.80 5.89 -0.91
C VAL A 129 -10.42 5.27 -0.74
N THR A 130 -9.53 5.95 -0.05
CA THR A 130 -8.20 5.43 0.27
C THR A 130 -8.08 5.16 1.77
N THR A 131 -7.38 4.09 2.14
CA THR A 131 -7.08 3.77 3.54
C THR A 131 -5.57 3.69 3.76
N ARG A 132 -5.04 4.39 4.77
CA ARG A 132 -3.64 4.35 5.20
C ARG A 132 -3.52 3.70 6.56
N PHE A 133 -2.65 2.72 6.68
CA PHE A 133 -2.26 2.09 7.94
C PHE A 133 -0.86 1.51 7.84
N GLY A 134 -0.24 1.25 8.98
CA GLY A 134 1.10 0.71 9.09
C GLY A 134 1.19 -0.79 8.87
N ASN A 135 2.11 -1.45 9.58
CA ASN A 135 2.35 -2.87 9.35
C ASN A 135 1.23 -3.74 9.93
N VAL A 136 0.96 -4.83 9.23
CA VAL A 136 -0.03 -5.83 9.66
C VAL A 136 0.71 -7.08 10.15
N LEU A 137 0.41 -7.47 11.39
CA LEU A 137 1.05 -8.61 12.07
C LEU A 137 0.81 -9.92 11.32
N GLY A 138 1.87 -10.70 11.12
CA GLY A 138 1.79 -12.02 10.51
C GLY A 138 1.57 -12.02 9.00
N SER A 139 1.63 -10.87 8.33
CA SER A 139 1.56 -10.81 6.86
C SER A 139 2.78 -11.47 6.22
N ASN A 140 2.61 -12.04 5.02
CA ASN A 140 3.70 -12.72 4.29
C ASN A 140 4.91 -11.81 4.10
N GLY A 141 6.11 -12.35 4.40
CA GLY A 141 7.38 -11.64 4.32
C GLY A 141 7.56 -10.54 5.39
N SER A 142 6.68 -10.47 6.40
CA SER A 142 6.84 -9.53 7.51
C SER A 142 7.81 -10.05 8.58
N VAL A 143 8.16 -9.18 9.53
CA VAL A 143 9.17 -9.44 10.56
C VAL A 143 8.87 -10.68 11.42
N ILE A 144 7.60 -10.95 11.74
CA ILE A 144 7.24 -12.08 12.62
C ILE A 144 7.54 -13.45 11.98
N PRO A 145 7.13 -13.78 10.75
CA PRO A 145 7.54 -14.98 10.06
C PRO A 145 9.06 -15.14 9.97
N ILE A 146 9.78 -14.06 9.67
CA ILE A 146 11.25 -14.06 9.56
C ILE A 146 11.86 -14.41 10.92
N PHE A 147 11.46 -13.76 12.00
CA PHE A 147 11.98 -14.04 13.34
C PHE A 147 11.66 -15.46 13.80
N LYS A 148 10.44 -15.96 13.51
CA LYS A 148 10.08 -17.36 13.81
C LYS A 148 11.00 -18.35 13.10
N ASP A 149 11.33 -18.12 11.84
CA ASP A 149 12.23 -18.98 11.07
C ASP A 149 13.67 -18.91 11.61
N GLN A 150 14.16 -17.69 11.95
CA GLN A 150 15.48 -17.49 12.55
C GLN A 150 15.59 -18.17 13.91
N ILE A 151 14.60 -18.06 14.78
CA ILE A 151 14.56 -18.74 16.09
C ILE A 151 14.58 -20.25 15.89
N LYS A 152 13.77 -20.78 14.96
CA LYS A 152 13.71 -22.22 14.67
C LYS A 152 15.05 -22.77 14.18
N LYS A 153 15.85 -21.94 13.49
CA LYS A 153 17.20 -22.29 13.00
C LYS A 153 18.31 -22.11 14.05
N GLY A 154 17.98 -21.68 15.26
CA GLY A 154 18.99 -21.46 16.34
C GLY A 154 19.58 -20.04 16.34
N GLY A 155 19.02 -19.11 15.58
CA GLY A 155 19.47 -17.72 15.48
C GLY A 155 20.60 -17.50 14.46
N PRO A 156 21.22 -16.30 14.45
CA PRO A 156 20.78 -15.10 15.20
C PRO A 156 19.50 -14.50 14.64
N ILE A 157 18.77 -13.73 15.45
CA ILE A 157 17.72 -12.82 14.96
C ILE A 157 18.40 -11.56 14.43
N THR A 158 18.01 -11.15 13.21
CA THR A 158 18.54 -9.93 12.57
C THR A 158 17.56 -8.79 12.69
N VAL A 159 18.01 -7.66 13.27
CA VAL A 159 17.26 -6.40 13.38
C VAL A 159 18.06 -5.32 12.68
N THR A 160 17.40 -4.47 11.90
CA THR A 160 18.11 -3.48 11.08
C THR A 160 18.69 -2.34 11.91
N HIS A 161 18.03 -1.92 13.00
CA HIS A 161 18.55 -0.87 13.88
C HIS A 161 17.98 -1.03 15.30
N PRO A 162 18.76 -0.76 16.39
CA PRO A 162 18.27 -0.91 17.77
C PRO A 162 17.07 0.01 18.10
N GLU A 163 17.02 1.18 17.50
CA GLU A 163 15.96 2.16 17.76
C GLU A 163 14.79 2.10 16.76
N ILE A 164 14.81 1.14 15.82
CA ILE A 164 13.73 1.07 14.82
C ILE A 164 12.40 0.74 15.46
N ILE A 165 11.39 1.55 15.16
CA ILE A 165 10.03 1.35 15.64
C ILE A 165 9.07 1.13 14.45
N ARG A 166 8.01 0.37 14.71
CA ARG A 166 6.91 0.17 13.76
C ARG A 166 5.59 0.14 14.49
N PHE A 167 4.56 0.61 13.79
CA PHE A 167 3.19 0.40 14.22
C PHE A 167 2.69 -0.96 13.72
N PHE A 168 1.86 -1.61 14.52
CA PHE A 168 1.31 -2.91 14.17
C PHE A 168 -0.18 -2.99 14.44
N MET A 169 -0.88 -3.64 13.51
CA MET A 169 -2.30 -3.94 13.61
C MET A 169 -2.55 -5.41 13.28
N LEU A 170 -3.57 -6.03 13.86
CA LEU A 170 -3.98 -7.38 13.50
C LEU A 170 -4.69 -7.39 12.14
N ILE A 171 -4.53 -8.48 11.37
CA ILE A 171 -5.23 -8.64 10.07
C ILE A 171 -6.75 -8.47 10.22
N PRO A 172 -7.44 -9.13 11.18
CA PRO A 172 -8.88 -8.95 11.35
C PRO A 172 -9.29 -7.51 11.70
N GLU A 173 -8.48 -6.81 12.47
CA GLU A 173 -8.70 -5.41 12.81
C GLU A 173 -8.58 -4.52 11.58
N ALA A 174 -7.50 -4.65 10.81
CA ALA A 174 -7.31 -3.91 9.56
C ALA A 174 -8.47 -4.14 8.59
N CYS A 175 -8.90 -5.39 8.41
CA CYS A 175 -10.03 -5.72 7.55
C CYS A 175 -11.34 -5.05 8.00
N LYS A 176 -11.64 -5.05 9.30
CA LYS A 176 -12.84 -4.38 9.85
C LYS A 176 -12.80 -2.87 9.59
N LEU A 177 -11.66 -2.22 9.85
CA LEU A 177 -11.50 -0.78 9.63
C LEU A 177 -11.57 -0.40 8.13
N VAL A 178 -11.05 -1.26 7.23
CA VAL A 178 -11.17 -1.07 5.79
C VAL A 178 -12.62 -1.17 5.33
N LEU A 179 -13.40 -2.13 5.84
CA LEU A 179 -14.83 -2.24 5.55
C LEU A 179 -15.59 -1.04 6.08
N GLU A 180 -15.29 -0.59 7.31
CA GLU A 180 -15.90 0.59 7.91
C GLU A 180 -15.59 1.86 7.10
N ALA A 181 -14.34 2.11 6.75
CA ALA A 181 -13.93 3.22 5.89
C ALA A 181 -14.62 3.14 4.51
N GLY A 182 -14.70 1.94 3.93
CA GLY A 182 -15.39 1.70 2.67
C GLY A 182 -16.89 2.04 2.72
N THR A 183 -17.55 1.80 3.85
CA THR A 183 -18.99 2.12 4.02
C THR A 183 -19.23 3.59 4.32
N MET A 184 -18.42 4.21 5.20
CA MET A 184 -18.60 5.61 5.59
C MET A 184 -18.14 6.62 4.55
N GLY A 185 -17.17 6.26 3.69
CA GLY A 185 -16.59 7.16 2.70
C GLY A 185 -17.60 7.64 1.66
N LYS A 186 -17.50 8.89 1.27
CA LYS A 186 -18.36 9.56 0.27
C LYS A 186 -17.64 9.82 -1.05
N GLY A 187 -16.34 9.54 -1.08
CA GLY A 187 -15.45 9.69 -2.23
C GLY A 187 -14.47 10.85 -2.10
N GLY A 188 -13.18 10.56 -2.33
CA GLY A 188 -12.06 11.49 -2.24
C GLY A 188 -11.34 11.48 -0.90
N GLU A 189 -11.86 10.77 0.12
CA GLU A 189 -11.23 10.72 1.43
C GLU A 189 -10.01 9.79 1.44
N ILE A 190 -9.01 10.20 2.23
CA ILE A 190 -7.95 9.32 2.73
C ILE A 190 -8.21 9.08 4.20
N PHE A 191 -8.63 7.88 4.55
CA PHE A 191 -8.81 7.44 5.92
C PHE A 191 -7.50 6.94 6.50
N VAL A 192 -7.14 7.48 7.65
CA VAL A 192 -5.95 7.11 8.42
C VAL A 192 -6.40 6.35 9.65
N PHE A 193 -5.82 5.18 9.88
CA PHE A 193 -6.18 4.35 11.02
C PHE A 193 -5.26 4.62 12.20
N ASP A 194 -5.85 4.75 13.38
CA ASP A 194 -5.10 4.78 14.63
C ASP A 194 -4.43 3.42 14.84
N MET A 195 -3.10 3.44 14.83
CA MET A 195 -2.26 2.26 14.96
C MET A 195 -1.88 1.95 16.42
N GLY A 196 -2.35 2.77 17.36
CA GLY A 196 -1.97 2.65 18.76
C GLY A 196 -0.49 2.96 19.02
N ALA A 197 0.08 2.38 20.06
CA ALA A 197 1.46 2.64 20.45
C ALA A 197 2.46 1.95 19.50
N PRO A 198 3.54 2.64 19.12
CA PRO A 198 4.61 2.06 18.32
C PRO A 198 5.41 1.02 19.13
N VAL A 199 5.97 0.03 18.45
CA VAL A 199 6.73 -1.06 19.04
C VAL A 199 8.17 -1.05 18.53
N LYS A 200 9.16 -1.08 19.42
CA LYS A 200 10.57 -1.29 19.04
C LYS A 200 10.73 -2.73 18.52
N ILE A 201 11.34 -2.88 17.35
CA ILE A 201 11.52 -4.19 16.71
C ILE A 201 12.43 -5.09 17.54
N VAL A 202 13.41 -4.52 18.24
CA VAL A 202 14.27 -5.27 19.17
C VAL A 202 13.48 -5.86 20.36
N ASP A 203 12.47 -5.15 20.86
CA ASP A 203 11.63 -5.64 21.95
C ASP A 203 10.67 -6.75 21.49
N LEU A 204 10.18 -6.63 20.24
CA LEU A 204 9.43 -7.70 19.60
C LEU A 204 10.30 -8.96 19.46
N ALA A 205 11.55 -8.82 19.02
CA ALA A 205 12.50 -9.94 18.91
C ALA A 205 12.73 -10.63 20.27
N LYS A 206 13.01 -9.84 21.33
CA LYS A 206 13.19 -10.35 22.70
C LYS A 206 11.95 -11.11 23.19
N ARG A 207 10.75 -10.55 22.97
CA ARG A 207 9.48 -11.21 23.34
C ARG A 207 9.29 -12.53 22.59
N MET A 208 9.62 -12.58 21.31
CA MET A 208 9.50 -13.80 20.50
C MET A 208 10.46 -14.88 20.94
N ILE A 209 11.72 -14.55 21.27
CA ILE A 209 12.69 -15.49 21.87
C ILE A 209 12.13 -16.06 23.17
N LYS A 210 11.67 -15.19 24.08
CA LYS A 210 11.10 -15.62 25.37
C LYS A 210 9.91 -16.57 25.20
N LEU A 211 8.97 -16.23 24.29
CA LEU A 211 7.77 -17.04 24.04
C LEU A 211 8.08 -18.37 23.36
N SER A 212 9.16 -18.47 22.61
CA SER A 212 9.58 -19.71 21.95
C SER A 212 10.24 -20.72 22.91
N GLY A 213 10.66 -20.27 24.09
CA GLY A 213 11.46 -21.09 25.03
C GLY A 213 12.90 -21.33 24.56
N ALA A 214 13.32 -20.79 23.42
CA ALA A 214 14.66 -20.96 22.88
C ALA A 214 15.70 -20.23 23.75
N GLN A 215 16.86 -20.87 23.98
CA GLN A 215 17.98 -20.33 24.74
C GLN A 215 19.16 -20.01 23.80
N GLY A 216 19.98 -19.04 24.20
CA GLY A 216 21.20 -18.70 23.45
C GLY A 216 21.00 -18.01 22.11
N ILE A 217 19.79 -17.52 21.83
CA ILE A 217 19.51 -16.78 20.58
C ILE A 217 20.04 -15.35 20.70
N GLU A 218 21.02 -15.01 19.88
CA GLU A 218 21.55 -13.65 19.78
C GLU A 218 20.72 -12.76 18.86
N ILE A 219 20.72 -11.45 19.15
CA ILE A 219 20.18 -10.43 18.27
C ILE A 219 21.35 -9.68 17.62
N LYS A 220 21.41 -9.68 16.28
CA LYS A 220 22.42 -8.95 15.49
C LYS A 220 21.80 -7.76 14.78
N PHE A 221 22.51 -6.62 14.82
CA PHE A 221 22.11 -5.43 14.08
C PHE A 221 22.82 -5.39 12.73
N THR A 222 22.04 -5.18 11.64
CA THR A 222 22.53 -5.27 10.25
C THR A 222 22.72 -3.93 9.56
N GLY A 223 22.26 -2.83 10.17
CA GLY A 223 22.11 -1.53 9.52
C GLY A 223 20.75 -1.39 8.83
N LEU A 224 20.31 -0.15 8.62
CA LEU A 224 19.09 0.14 7.87
C LEU A 224 19.25 -0.32 6.41
N ARG A 225 18.17 -0.85 5.83
CA ARG A 225 18.11 -1.24 4.43
C ARG A 225 17.83 -0.04 3.55
N GLU A 226 18.06 -0.18 2.25
CA GLU A 226 17.70 0.84 1.26
C GLU A 226 16.22 1.23 1.39
N GLY A 227 15.96 2.53 1.42
CA GLY A 227 14.61 3.10 1.55
C GLY A 227 13.97 2.96 2.93
N GLU A 228 14.64 2.36 3.93
CA GLU A 228 14.04 2.10 5.24
C GLU A 228 14.09 3.34 6.14
N LYS A 229 12.93 3.72 6.72
CA LYS A 229 12.82 4.74 7.75
C LYS A 229 13.10 4.16 9.13
N LEU A 230 13.73 4.95 10.01
CA LEU A 230 13.86 4.60 11.44
C LEU A 230 12.48 4.66 12.12
N TYR A 231 11.71 5.69 11.80
CA TYR A 231 10.34 5.94 12.28
C TYR A 231 9.39 6.06 11.10
N GLU A 232 8.24 5.41 11.14
CA GLU A 232 7.19 5.56 10.13
C GLU A 232 6.16 6.59 10.59
N GLU A 233 5.61 7.34 9.64
CA GLU A 233 4.63 8.39 9.84
C GLU A 233 3.33 8.02 9.12
N VAL A 234 2.19 8.25 9.74
CA VAL A 234 0.87 8.01 9.10
C VAL A 234 0.30 9.28 8.46
N LEU A 235 0.85 10.44 8.82
CA LEU A 235 0.54 11.78 8.32
C LEU A 235 1.83 12.54 8.06
N ASN A 236 1.83 13.45 7.08
CA ASN A 236 2.92 14.41 6.92
C ASN A 236 2.65 15.68 7.75
N ASP A 237 3.65 16.58 7.85
CA ASP A 237 3.56 17.79 8.67
C ASP A 237 2.48 18.79 8.19
N GLU A 238 2.10 18.72 6.91
CA GLU A 238 1.09 19.58 6.29
C GLU A 238 -0.33 18.96 6.34
N GLU A 239 -0.44 17.65 6.60
CA GLU A 239 -1.72 16.95 6.66
C GLU A 239 -2.37 17.11 8.03
N GLN A 240 -3.54 17.73 8.04
CA GLN A 240 -4.40 17.77 9.21
C GLN A 240 -5.39 16.62 9.17
N THR A 241 -5.83 16.16 10.34
CA THR A 241 -6.87 15.14 10.42
C THR A 241 -8.18 15.71 10.95
N LYS A 242 -9.27 15.14 10.44
CA LYS A 242 -10.61 15.34 10.99
C LYS A 242 -11.10 14.02 11.59
N PRO A 243 -11.71 14.04 12.78
CA PRO A 243 -12.29 12.84 13.36
C PRO A 243 -13.48 12.34 12.53
N THR A 244 -13.75 11.04 12.64
CA THR A 244 -14.98 10.42 12.12
C THR A 244 -15.85 9.97 13.30
N HIS A 245 -17.00 9.36 13.03
CA HIS A 245 -17.79 8.70 14.07
C HIS A 245 -17.09 7.47 14.67
N HIS A 246 -16.11 6.90 13.95
CA HIS A 246 -15.36 5.75 14.44
C HIS A 246 -14.06 6.21 15.13
N PRO A 247 -13.82 5.82 16.41
CA PRO A 247 -12.71 6.38 17.21
C PRO A 247 -11.33 6.06 16.66
N LYS A 248 -11.18 5.00 15.86
CA LYS A 248 -9.90 4.58 15.24
C LYS A 248 -9.73 5.02 13.79
N ILE A 249 -10.64 5.82 13.25
CA ILE A 249 -10.57 6.25 11.84
C ILE A 249 -10.63 7.78 11.79
N MET A 250 -9.62 8.37 11.19
CA MET A 250 -9.54 9.81 10.92
C MET A 250 -9.52 10.05 9.42
N ILE A 251 -9.90 11.24 8.96
CA ILE A 251 -9.78 11.66 7.57
C ILE A 251 -8.59 12.61 7.47
N ALA A 252 -7.62 12.31 6.62
CA ALA A 252 -6.53 13.21 6.30
C ALA A 252 -7.00 14.30 5.33
N SER A 253 -6.69 15.55 5.64
CA SER A 253 -6.83 16.66 4.71
C SER A 253 -5.57 16.73 3.86
N VAL A 254 -5.67 16.38 2.58
CA VAL A 254 -4.54 16.31 1.66
C VAL A 254 -4.71 17.33 0.53
N ARG A 255 -3.59 17.69 -0.12
CA ARG A 255 -3.59 18.55 -1.30
C ARG A 255 -4.43 17.92 -2.42
N GLU A 256 -5.24 18.73 -3.09
CA GLU A 256 -5.96 18.34 -4.29
C GLU A 256 -5.07 18.51 -5.53
N TYR A 257 -5.26 17.60 -6.50
CA TYR A 257 -4.52 17.57 -7.76
C TYR A 257 -5.47 17.71 -8.95
N ASP A 258 -5.00 18.31 -10.03
CA ASP A 258 -5.73 18.34 -11.30
C ASP A 258 -5.65 16.98 -12.00
N TYR A 259 -6.78 16.47 -12.47
CA TYR A 259 -6.85 15.13 -13.06
C TYR A 259 -6.08 15.02 -14.37
N ASP A 260 -6.14 16.05 -15.24
CA ASP A 260 -5.50 15.99 -16.55
C ASP A 260 -3.98 16.00 -16.41
N GLU A 261 -3.44 16.78 -15.45
CA GLU A 261 -2.02 16.78 -15.10
C GLU A 261 -1.59 15.41 -14.53
N VAL A 262 -2.36 14.86 -13.60
CA VAL A 262 -2.06 13.55 -12.98
C VAL A 262 -2.08 12.44 -14.03
N LEU A 263 -3.07 12.43 -14.91
CA LEU A 263 -3.16 11.45 -15.98
C LEU A 263 -1.98 11.57 -16.96
N ALA A 264 -1.60 12.79 -17.35
CA ALA A 264 -0.45 13.02 -18.23
C ALA A 264 0.86 12.53 -17.60
N ASN A 265 1.08 12.82 -16.33
CA ASN A 265 2.25 12.37 -15.57
C ASN A 265 2.32 10.85 -15.46
N GLU A 266 1.20 10.21 -15.20
CA GLU A 266 1.12 8.76 -15.06
C GLU A 266 1.34 8.05 -16.42
N LEU A 267 0.83 8.61 -17.51
CA LEU A 267 1.09 8.11 -18.86
C LEU A 267 2.59 8.20 -19.22
N ARG A 268 3.23 9.34 -18.96
CA ARG A 268 4.67 9.52 -19.15
C ARG A 268 5.48 8.53 -18.32
N LEU A 269 5.09 8.33 -17.05
CA LEU A 269 5.79 7.42 -16.15
C LEU A 269 5.64 5.96 -16.61
N HIS A 270 4.44 5.57 -17.06
CA HIS A 270 4.19 4.24 -17.60
C HIS A 270 5.01 3.99 -18.87
N GLU A 271 5.04 4.93 -19.81
CA GLU A 271 5.86 4.83 -21.03
C GLU A 271 7.34 4.71 -20.67
N LEU A 272 7.84 5.58 -19.78
CA LEU A 272 9.24 5.57 -19.34
C LEU A 272 9.61 4.24 -18.67
N SER A 273 8.68 3.60 -17.95
CA SER A 273 8.91 2.32 -17.28
C SER A 273 9.24 1.18 -18.25
N THR A 274 8.86 1.31 -19.53
CA THR A 274 9.18 0.30 -20.57
C THR A 274 10.64 0.34 -20.99
N SER A 275 11.35 1.44 -20.72
CA SER A 275 12.77 1.59 -21.01
C SER A 275 13.70 0.91 -20.01
N PHE A 276 13.17 0.56 -18.82
CA PHE A 276 13.94 0.05 -17.66
C PHE A 276 15.10 0.96 -17.26
N ASN A 277 15.02 2.26 -17.55
CA ASN A 277 15.98 3.25 -17.06
C ASN A 277 15.57 3.72 -15.65
N ASP A 278 16.05 2.99 -14.64
CA ASP A 278 15.68 3.20 -13.25
C ASP A 278 15.91 4.64 -12.77
N MET A 279 17.04 5.26 -13.13
CA MET A 279 17.36 6.64 -12.73
C MET A 279 16.37 7.65 -13.31
N ALA A 280 16.01 7.50 -14.59
CA ALA A 280 15.02 8.38 -15.22
C ALA A 280 13.62 8.17 -14.64
N ILE A 281 13.24 6.92 -14.35
CA ILE A 281 11.95 6.57 -13.73
C ILE A 281 11.86 7.23 -12.35
N VAL A 282 12.85 7.03 -11.48
CA VAL A 282 12.83 7.57 -10.12
C VAL A 282 12.90 9.10 -10.14
N LYS A 283 13.66 9.70 -11.06
CA LYS A 283 13.67 11.17 -11.25
C LYS A 283 12.25 11.69 -11.54
N LEU A 284 11.54 11.08 -12.48
CA LEU A 284 10.15 11.47 -12.79
C LEU A 284 9.20 11.21 -11.61
N MET A 285 9.39 10.12 -10.85
CA MET A 285 8.63 9.88 -9.62
C MET A 285 8.81 11.00 -8.60
N LYS A 286 10.03 11.54 -8.44
CA LYS A 286 10.33 12.68 -7.55
C LYS A 286 9.75 14.00 -8.07
N GLU A 287 9.68 14.20 -9.39
CA GLU A 287 9.00 15.36 -10.00
C GLU A 287 7.48 15.32 -9.70
N ILE A 288 6.86 14.14 -9.77
CA ILE A 288 5.43 13.95 -9.49
C ILE A 288 5.12 14.06 -7.98
N VAL A 289 6.04 13.58 -7.13
CA VAL A 289 5.92 13.56 -5.67
C VAL A 289 7.11 14.29 -5.06
N PRO A 290 7.08 15.62 -4.94
CA PRO A 290 8.23 16.42 -4.46
C PRO A 290 8.67 16.09 -3.03
N GLU A 291 7.75 15.56 -2.20
CA GLU A 291 8.03 15.08 -0.85
C GLU A 291 8.80 13.73 -0.82
N TYR A 292 9.03 13.09 -1.97
CA TYR A 292 9.83 11.88 -2.04
C TYR A 292 11.32 12.20 -1.93
N LYS A 293 11.91 11.87 -0.78
CA LYS A 293 13.34 11.97 -0.51
C LYS A 293 13.92 10.60 -0.19
N SER A 294 14.82 10.11 -1.04
CA SER A 294 15.42 8.79 -0.88
C SER A 294 16.24 8.70 0.41
N LYS A 295 16.27 7.52 1.05
CA LYS A 295 17.13 7.27 2.21
C LYS A 295 17.87 5.95 2.05
N CYS A 296 19.18 5.97 2.31
CA CYS A 296 20.06 4.80 2.17
C CYS A 296 19.93 4.13 0.78
N SER A 297 19.74 4.92 -0.28
CA SER A 297 19.45 4.44 -1.63
C SER A 297 20.36 5.07 -2.66
N LYS A 298 20.64 4.34 -3.76
CA LYS A 298 21.35 4.87 -4.93
C LYS A 298 20.67 6.08 -5.57
N TYR A 299 19.40 6.32 -5.24
CA TYR A 299 18.59 7.43 -5.77
C TYR A 299 18.68 8.72 -4.95
N GLU A 300 19.47 8.77 -3.88
CA GLU A 300 19.74 10.01 -3.12
C GLU A 300 20.39 11.09 -3.98
N VAL A 301 21.13 10.69 -5.00
CA VAL A 301 21.74 11.62 -5.97
C VAL A 301 20.72 12.42 -6.80
N LEU A 302 19.47 12.08 -6.71
CA LEU A 302 18.34 12.75 -7.39
C LEU A 302 17.53 13.66 -6.46
N ASP A 303 17.91 13.78 -5.16
CA ASP A 303 17.16 14.55 -4.15
C ASP A 303 17.33 16.09 -4.29
#